data_0733788fd3362a0eb97d3bb49d71808c
#
_entry.id   0733788fd3362a0eb97d3bb49d71808c
#
_cell.length_a   1.000
_cell.length_b   1.000
_cell.length_c   1.000
_cell.angle_alpha   90.00
_cell.angle_beta   90.00
_cell.angle_gamma   90.00
#
_symmetry.space_group_name_H-M   'P 1'
#
loop_
_entity.id
_entity.type
_entity.pdbx_description
1 polymer ?
#
loop_
_entity_poly.entity_id
_entity_poly.type
_entity_poly.pdbx_seq_one_letter_code
_entity_poly.pdbx_strand_id
1 'polypeptide(L)'
;MNTQGRKSPPVRRSGRSDAGKRRPGSGVGSRLLIMAAIVAAVIFGVAIFFKVNTVEVQGNAIYSAEEICSASGIQKGDNLFTLNKEAAAGSIKASLPYVETVSIIRFLPDKIVIEVKESDATFAVTTDTNTTWLINSVGKALEQISDSAPDSALTAEPTAPDAEAPVEEPVEQPVENTDSENAGEDEAQQPSENPDAASGEQTQQPSDTADTAGRDTAAEASAADNSAIQADGKRIPRILGVTVNSPTVGSVVTATNPASLNAALAVIAELDGTGLLDHIVSINTEKEYDIVLQYDGRYEIRLGGTEELSYKIDYLTVILSKLSDFQAGVIDLTFSDSSEARFYSQE
;
A
#
# COMPACT_ATOMS: atom_id res chain seq x y z
N MET A 1 33.55 -116.63 -58.35
CA MET A 1 34.48 -116.34 -57.30
C MET A 1 34.11 -115.04 -56.65
N ASN A 2 33.87 -115.12 -55.44
CA ASN A 2 33.28 -114.27 -54.48
C ASN A 2 34.13 -113.09 -54.08
N THR A 3 33.64 -111.84 -54.11
CA THR A 3 34.18 -110.80 -53.23
C THR A 3 33.02 -109.85 -52.74
N GLN A 4 32.84 -109.98 -51.48
CA GLN A 4 31.88 -109.18 -50.70
C GLN A 4 32.31 -107.70 -50.58
N GLY A 5 31.44 -106.81 -50.94
CA GLY A 5 31.59 -105.38 -50.67
C GLY A 5 31.19 -105.06 -49.22
N ARG A 6 32.09 -104.54 -48.46
CA ARG A 6 31.87 -104.02 -47.12
C ARG A 6 31.12 -102.66 -47.19
N LYS A 7 29.92 -102.63 -46.62
CA LYS A 7 29.16 -101.41 -46.39
C LYS A 7 29.75 -100.69 -45.19
N SER A 8 30.19 -99.44 -45.35
CA SER A 8 30.55 -98.55 -44.33
C SER A 8 29.33 -97.88 -43.67
N PRO A 9 29.25 -97.71 -42.33
CA PRO A 9 28.13 -97.09 -41.68
C PRO A 9 28.11 -95.57 -41.88
N PRO A 10 26.94 -94.90 -41.87
CA PRO A 10 26.83 -93.49 -42.08
C PRO A 10 27.29 -92.74 -40.86
N VAL A 11 28.15 -91.76 -41.09
CA VAL A 11 28.60 -90.80 -40.11
C VAL A 11 27.45 -89.87 -39.75
N ARG A 12 27.00 -89.95 -38.52
CA ARG A 12 26.05 -88.99 -37.93
C ARG A 12 26.78 -87.65 -37.76
N ARG A 13 26.50 -86.66 -38.62
CA ARG A 13 26.84 -85.28 -38.37
C ARG A 13 25.94 -84.75 -37.27
N SER A 14 26.45 -84.53 -36.06
CA SER A 14 25.83 -83.78 -35.02
C SER A 14 25.72 -82.32 -35.48
N GLY A 15 24.52 -81.94 -35.85
CA GLY A 15 24.22 -80.52 -36.08
C GLY A 15 24.34 -79.77 -34.76
N ARG A 16 25.42 -79.06 -34.64
CA ARG A 16 25.60 -78.09 -33.61
C ARG A 16 24.71 -76.91 -33.95
N SER A 17 23.50 -76.88 -33.35
CA SER A 17 22.64 -75.73 -33.38
C SER A 17 23.34 -74.62 -32.59
N ASP A 18 24.04 -73.72 -33.28
CA ASP A 18 24.40 -72.41 -32.76
C ASP A 18 23.08 -71.66 -32.50
N ALA A 19 22.58 -71.79 -31.29
CA ALA A 19 21.58 -70.92 -30.76
C ALA A 19 22.27 -69.53 -30.67
N GLY A 20 22.21 -68.84 -31.82
CA GLY A 20 22.57 -67.41 -31.86
C GLY A 20 21.76 -66.66 -30.82
N LYS A 21 22.41 -66.36 -29.71
CA LYS A 21 21.93 -65.48 -28.67
C LYS A 21 21.66 -64.14 -29.34
N ARG A 22 20.40 -63.96 -29.82
CA ARG A 22 19.90 -62.67 -30.30
C ARG A 22 20.04 -61.74 -29.11
N ARG A 23 21.10 -60.93 -29.10
CA ARG A 23 21.22 -59.79 -28.21
C ARG A 23 20.03 -58.89 -28.56
N PRO A 24 19.13 -58.62 -27.61
CA PRO A 24 18.04 -57.70 -27.86
C PRO A 24 18.68 -56.36 -28.28
N GLY A 25 18.17 -55.80 -29.35
CA GLY A 25 18.68 -54.60 -29.97
C GLY A 25 18.87 -53.45 -28.96
N SER A 26 20.09 -53.29 -28.45
CA SER A 26 20.48 -52.29 -27.44
C SER A 26 20.66 -50.91 -28.04
N GLY A 27 20.26 -50.70 -29.30
CA GLY A 27 20.56 -49.43 -29.98
C GLY A 27 19.62 -48.28 -29.56
N VAL A 28 18.39 -48.53 -29.29
CA VAL A 28 17.41 -47.47 -28.94
C VAL A 28 17.41 -47.20 -27.43
N GLY A 29 17.41 -48.24 -26.61
CA GLY A 29 17.42 -48.11 -25.15
C GLY A 29 18.72 -47.47 -24.63
N SER A 30 19.89 -47.84 -25.23
CA SER A 30 21.16 -47.23 -24.85
C SER A 30 21.22 -45.74 -25.27
N ARG A 31 20.68 -45.38 -26.43
CA ARG A 31 20.59 -43.97 -26.86
C ARG A 31 19.70 -43.15 -25.97
N LEU A 32 18.55 -43.70 -25.55
CA LEU A 32 17.64 -43.07 -24.56
C LEU A 32 18.32 -42.88 -23.19
N LEU A 33 19.06 -43.90 -22.71
CA LEU A 33 19.81 -43.82 -21.48
C LEU A 33 20.93 -42.75 -21.53
N ILE A 34 21.66 -42.67 -22.66
CA ILE A 34 22.68 -41.66 -22.87
C ILE A 34 22.08 -40.25 -22.92
N MET A 35 20.97 -40.09 -23.64
CA MET A 35 20.22 -38.82 -23.66
C MET A 35 19.72 -38.41 -22.26
N ALA A 36 19.15 -39.35 -21.51
CA ALA A 36 18.71 -39.12 -20.16
C ALA A 36 19.88 -38.71 -19.22
N ALA A 37 21.03 -39.39 -19.37
CA ALA A 37 22.25 -39.06 -18.62
C ALA A 37 22.79 -37.65 -18.96
N ILE A 38 22.77 -37.26 -20.23
CA ILE A 38 23.19 -35.90 -20.65
C ILE A 38 22.23 -34.86 -20.09
N VAL A 39 20.92 -35.06 -20.18
CA VAL A 39 19.91 -34.16 -19.63
C VAL A 39 20.08 -34.06 -18.11
N ALA A 40 20.26 -35.16 -17.42
CA ALA A 40 20.53 -35.16 -15.97
C ALA A 40 21.81 -34.40 -15.62
N ALA A 41 22.88 -34.58 -16.38
CA ALA A 41 24.13 -33.86 -16.16
C ALA A 41 23.99 -32.35 -16.40
N VAL A 42 23.22 -31.94 -17.42
CA VAL A 42 22.92 -30.51 -17.66
C VAL A 42 22.09 -29.92 -16.52
N ILE A 43 21.03 -30.61 -16.08
CA ILE A 43 20.19 -30.15 -14.94
C ILE A 43 21.05 -30.03 -13.69
N PHE A 44 21.92 -31.00 -13.42
CA PHE A 44 22.82 -30.99 -12.27
C PHE A 44 23.84 -29.84 -12.36
N GLY A 45 24.39 -29.61 -13.56
CA GLY A 45 25.28 -28.48 -13.82
C GLY A 45 24.60 -27.14 -13.57
N VAL A 46 23.39 -26.95 -14.08
CA VAL A 46 22.58 -25.73 -13.85
C VAL A 46 22.26 -25.57 -12.35
N ALA A 47 21.89 -26.64 -11.67
CA ALA A 47 21.56 -26.61 -10.23
C ALA A 47 22.74 -26.19 -9.35
N ILE A 48 23.97 -26.53 -9.73
CA ILE A 48 25.16 -26.20 -8.94
C ILE A 48 25.78 -24.85 -9.34
N PHE A 49 25.78 -24.52 -10.64
CA PHE A 49 26.51 -23.38 -11.16
C PHE A 49 25.72 -22.07 -11.02
N PHE A 50 24.38 -22.10 -11.15
CA PHE A 50 23.55 -20.91 -11.12
C PHE A 50 22.87 -20.72 -9.76
N LYS A 51 23.70 -20.58 -8.73
CA LYS A 51 23.23 -20.27 -7.38
C LYS A 51 23.35 -18.80 -7.08
N VAL A 52 22.38 -18.23 -6.38
CA VAL A 52 22.43 -16.85 -5.87
C VAL A 52 23.60 -16.71 -4.89
N ASN A 53 24.57 -15.92 -5.24
CA ASN A 53 25.70 -15.57 -4.39
C ASN A 53 25.59 -14.12 -3.88
N THR A 54 25.08 -13.23 -4.76
CA THR A 54 24.94 -11.80 -4.46
C THR A 54 23.51 -11.36 -4.74
N VAL A 55 22.91 -10.67 -3.75
CA VAL A 55 21.67 -9.92 -3.92
C VAL A 55 21.99 -8.45 -3.72
N GLU A 56 21.64 -7.64 -4.70
CA GLU A 56 21.82 -6.19 -4.68
C GLU A 56 20.46 -5.52 -4.74
N VAL A 57 20.27 -4.49 -3.94
CA VAL A 57 19.03 -3.69 -3.91
C VAL A 57 19.33 -2.31 -4.44
N GLN A 58 18.43 -1.78 -5.26
CA GLN A 58 18.54 -0.44 -5.86
C GLN A 58 17.20 0.29 -5.77
N GLY A 59 17.27 1.62 -5.62
CA GLY A 59 16.10 2.49 -5.59
C GLY A 59 15.41 2.58 -4.22
N ASN A 60 15.99 2.00 -3.18
CA ASN A 60 15.51 2.09 -1.82
C ASN A 60 15.97 3.42 -1.17
N ALA A 61 15.09 4.05 -0.41
CA ALA A 61 15.32 5.28 0.34
C ALA A 61 14.81 5.18 1.79
N ILE A 62 13.61 4.63 1.97
CA ILE A 62 12.93 4.47 3.27
C ILE A 62 13.41 3.18 3.94
N TYR A 63 13.38 2.06 3.20
CA TYR A 63 13.79 0.76 3.73
C TYR A 63 15.25 0.47 3.46
N SER A 64 15.90 -0.20 4.38
CA SER A 64 17.26 -0.70 4.17
C SER A 64 17.30 -1.85 3.15
N ALA A 65 18.47 -2.02 2.51
CA ALA A 65 18.67 -3.13 1.57
C ALA A 65 18.47 -4.51 2.26
N GLU A 66 18.82 -4.61 3.54
CA GLU A 66 18.66 -5.83 4.32
C GLU A 66 17.20 -6.17 4.60
N GLU A 67 16.37 -5.17 4.89
CA GLU A 67 14.92 -5.36 5.09
C GLU A 67 14.26 -5.84 3.81
N ILE A 68 14.60 -5.23 2.66
CA ILE A 68 14.06 -5.62 1.35
C ILE A 68 14.51 -7.04 0.97
N CYS A 69 15.80 -7.37 1.19
CA CYS A 69 16.30 -8.72 0.97
C CYS A 69 15.56 -9.74 1.86
N SER A 70 15.38 -9.43 3.14
CA SER A 70 14.67 -10.29 4.09
C SER A 70 13.21 -10.48 3.68
N ALA A 71 12.51 -9.41 3.31
CA ALA A 71 11.13 -9.44 2.84
C ALA A 71 10.96 -10.23 1.53
N SER A 72 11.99 -10.26 0.67
CA SER A 72 11.97 -11.01 -0.59
C SER A 72 11.93 -12.52 -0.40
N GLY A 73 12.42 -13.02 0.75
CA GLY A 73 12.62 -14.44 1.03
C GLY A 73 13.72 -15.09 0.18
N ILE A 74 14.49 -14.31 -0.60
CA ILE A 74 15.59 -14.81 -1.44
C ILE A 74 16.81 -15.07 -0.57
N GLN A 75 17.35 -16.28 -0.63
CA GLN A 75 18.52 -16.66 0.16
C GLN A 75 19.74 -16.95 -0.71
N LYS A 76 20.93 -16.73 -0.13
CA LYS A 76 22.17 -17.19 -0.76
C LYS A 76 22.15 -18.71 -0.92
N GLY A 77 22.45 -19.19 -2.12
CA GLY A 77 22.41 -20.61 -2.45
C GLY A 77 21.17 -21.05 -3.20
N ASP A 78 20.12 -20.21 -3.25
CA ASP A 78 18.95 -20.46 -4.09
C ASP A 78 19.36 -20.58 -5.57
N ASN A 79 18.60 -21.35 -6.35
CA ASN A 79 18.88 -21.46 -7.78
C ASN A 79 18.17 -20.35 -8.55
N LEU A 80 18.95 -19.60 -9.36
CA LEU A 80 18.43 -18.46 -10.11
C LEU A 80 17.29 -18.82 -11.06
N PHE A 81 17.27 -20.02 -11.61
CA PHE A 81 16.26 -20.44 -12.59
C PHE A 81 14.96 -20.90 -11.95
N THR A 82 15.03 -21.50 -10.75
CA THR A 82 13.85 -22.00 -10.03
C THR A 82 13.21 -20.94 -9.14
N LEU A 83 13.90 -19.84 -8.89
CA LEU A 83 13.39 -18.75 -8.06
C LEU A 83 12.14 -18.12 -8.69
N ASN A 84 11.06 -18.01 -7.90
CA ASN A 84 9.84 -17.34 -8.32
C ASN A 84 9.93 -15.84 -8.02
N LYS A 85 10.24 -15.05 -9.05
CA LYS A 85 10.39 -13.59 -8.93
C LYS A 85 9.09 -12.89 -8.53
N GLU A 86 7.96 -13.37 -9.05
CA GLU A 86 6.65 -12.78 -8.79
C GLU A 86 6.23 -12.99 -7.33
N ALA A 87 6.48 -14.19 -6.80
CA ALA A 87 6.21 -14.47 -5.39
C ALA A 87 7.11 -13.62 -4.48
N ALA A 88 8.40 -13.49 -4.79
CA ALA A 88 9.32 -12.65 -4.04
C ALA A 88 8.93 -11.17 -4.10
N ALA A 89 8.57 -10.65 -5.28
CA ALA A 89 8.08 -9.28 -5.43
C ALA A 89 6.77 -9.05 -4.67
N GLY A 90 5.85 -10.02 -4.69
CA GLY A 90 4.62 -9.98 -3.91
C GLY A 90 4.87 -9.96 -2.40
N SER A 91 5.84 -10.75 -1.92
CA SER A 91 6.23 -10.79 -0.52
C SER A 91 6.81 -9.44 -0.05
N ILE A 92 7.69 -8.83 -0.86
CA ILE A 92 8.22 -7.48 -0.58
C ILE A 92 7.07 -6.47 -0.44
N LYS A 93 6.16 -6.41 -1.42
CA LYS A 93 5.04 -5.47 -1.41
C LYS A 93 4.06 -5.68 -0.26
N ALA A 94 3.90 -6.91 0.20
CA ALA A 94 3.02 -7.24 1.32
C ALA A 94 3.66 -6.87 2.67
N SER A 95 4.99 -7.04 2.80
CA SER A 95 5.71 -6.79 4.03
C SER A 95 6.15 -5.34 4.21
N LEU A 96 6.38 -4.63 3.09
CA LEU A 96 6.90 -3.26 3.07
C LEU A 96 5.87 -2.32 2.43
N PRO A 97 5.03 -1.65 3.22
CA PRO A 97 3.89 -0.86 2.72
C PRO A 97 4.29 0.27 1.77
N TYR A 98 5.41 0.95 2.03
CA TYR A 98 5.88 2.05 1.20
C TYR A 98 6.43 1.62 -0.16
N VAL A 99 6.66 0.32 -0.39
CA VAL A 99 7.11 -0.17 -1.70
C VAL A 99 5.95 -0.23 -2.70
N GLU A 100 6.03 0.57 -3.76
CA GLU A 100 5.05 0.62 -4.86
C GLU A 100 5.35 -0.42 -5.94
N THR A 101 6.57 -0.41 -6.46
CA THR A 101 6.96 -1.32 -7.53
C THR A 101 8.22 -2.08 -7.17
N VAL A 102 8.26 -3.34 -7.62
CA VAL A 102 9.41 -4.22 -7.44
C VAL A 102 9.72 -4.89 -8.77
N SER A 103 10.96 -4.77 -9.22
CA SER A 103 11.50 -5.47 -10.39
C SER A 103 12.67 -6.36 -9.96
N ILE A 104 12.58 -7.65 -10.22
CA ILE A 104 13.65 -8.60 -9.88
C ILE A 104 14.33 -9.07 -11.13
N ILE A 105 15.61 -8.70 -11.28
CA ILE A 105 16.43 -8.96 -12.47
C ILE A 105 17.50 -9.98 -12.10
N ARG A 106 17.64 -11.00 -12.95
CA ARG A 106 18.69 -12.02 -12.82
C ARG A 106 19.89 -11.65 -13.66
N PHE A 107 21.04 -11.56 -13.03
CA PHE A 107 22.31 -11.41 -13.69
C PHE A 107 23.11 -12.72 -13.56
N LEU A 108 23.27 -13.42 -14.66
CA LEU A 108 24.01 -14.66 -14.70
C LEU A 108 25.52 -14.39 -14.50
N PRO A 109 26.26 -15.27 -13.80
CA PRO A 109 25.81 -16.60 -13.37
C PRO A 109 25.19 -16.66 -11.96
N ASP A 110 25.32 -15.63 -11.09
CA ASP A 110 25.15 -15.78 -9.65
C ASP A 110 24.58 -14.55 -8.92
N LYS A 111 24.08 -13.54 -9.64
CA LYS A 111 23.61 -12.28 -9.06
C LYS A 111 22.12 -12.03 -9.32
N ILE A 112 21.44 -11.48 -8.31
CA ILE A 112 20.10 -10.92 -8.42
C ILE A 112 20.17 -9.43 -8.09
N VAL A 113 19.46 -8.61 -8.87
CA VAL A 113 19.22 -7.20 -8.56
C VAL A 113 17.73 -7.03 -8.31
N ILE A 114 17.39 -6.47 -7.15
CA ILE A 114 16.05 -6.08 -6.76
C ILE A 114 15.96 -4.57 -6.90
N GLU A 115 15.27 -4.10 -7.92
CA GLU A 115 14.96 -2.70 -8.11
C GLU A 115 13.63 -2.41 -7.45
N VAL A 116 13.58 -1.49 -6.51
CA VAL A 116 12.37 -1.04 -5.85
C VAL A 116 12.11 0.43 -6.17
N LYS A 117 10.83 0.80 -6.28
CA LYS A 117 10.37 2.18 -6.23
C LYS A 117 9.54 2.31 -4.97
N GLU A 118 9.96 3.17 -4.08
CA GLU A 118 9.22 3.50 -2.87
C GLU A 118 8.34 4.73 -3.11
N SER A 119 7.30 4.88 -2.30
CA SER A 119 6.34 5.97 -2.42
C SER A 119 6.93 7.24 -1.83
N ASP A 120 7.09 8.26 -2.66
CA ASP A 120 7.57 9.58 -2.23
C ASP A 120 6.44 10.45 -1.67
N ALA A 121 5.22 10.24 -2.19
CA ALA A 121 4.04 11.00 -1.83
C ALA A 121 3.15 10.22 -0.86
N THR A 122 2.86 10.86 0.27
CA THR A 122 1.93 10.35 1.28
C THR A 122 0.82 11.36 1.52
N PHE A 123 -0.39 10.85 1.77
CA PHE A 123 -1.59 11.67 1.99
C PHE A 123 -2.30 11.18 3.24
N ALA A 124 -2.85 12.11 4.01
CA ALA A 124 -3.62 11.79 5.19
C ALA A 124 -5.11 11.69 4.86
N VAL A 125 -5.74 10.60 5.29
CA VAL A 125 -7.18 10.36 5.17
C VAL A 125 -7.78 10.04 6.52
N THR A 126 -9.06 10.32 6.71
CA THR A 126 -9.77 10.06 7.96
C THR A 126 -10.67 8.83 7.79
N THR A 127 -10.77 8.00 8.84
CA THR A 127 -11.69 6.88 8.89
C THR A 127 -13.05 7.28 9.49
N ASP A 128 -14.00 6.38 9.42
CA ASP A 128 -15.31 6.48 10.10
C ASP A 128 -15.19 6.58 11.63
N THR A 129 -14.09 6.06 12.19
CA THR A 129 -13.77 6.15 13.62
C THR A 129 -12.95 7.40 13.99
N ASN A 130 -12.84 8.35 13.07
CA ASN A 130 -12.05 9.59 13.22
C ASN A 130 -10.57 9.35 13.53
N THR A 131 -10.01 8.28 13.02
CA THR A 131 -8.56 8.02 13.06
C THR A 131 -7.92 8.43 11.75
N THR A 132 -6.72 9.00 11.81
CA THR A 132 -5.99 9.43 10.63
C THR A 132 -5.04 8.34 10.14
N TRP A 133 -5.09 8.07 8.85
CA TRP A 133 -4.23 7.11 8.18
C TRP A 133 -3.45 7.76 7.06
N LEU A 134 -2.23 7.29 6.84
CA LEU A 134 -1.46 7.62 5.64
C LEU A 134 -1.77 6.64 4.52
N ILE A 135 -1.97 7.18 3.34
CA ILE A 135 -2.07 6.44 2.08
C ILE A 135 -1.07 6.98 1.07
N ASN A 136 -0.68 6.16 0.12
CA ASN A 136 0.15 6.61 -1.01
C ASN A 136 -0.69 7.08 -2.21
N SER A 137 -0.02 7.48 -3.29
CA SER A 137 -0.62 7.96 -4.54
C SER A 137 -1.55 6.96 -5.23
N VAL A 138 -1.44 5.66 -4.94
CA VAL A 138 -2.32 4.61 -5.47
C VAL A 138 -3.40 4.17 -4.46
N GLY A 139 -3.53 4.88 -3.34
CA GLY A 139 -4.54 4.58 -2.31
C GLY A 139 -4.20 3.37 -1.44
N LYS A 140 -2.92 2.99 -1.31
CA LYS A 140 -2.48 1.91 -0.42
C LYS A 140 -2.29 2.47 1.00
N ALA A 141 -2.87 1.82 2.02
CA ALA A 141 -2.68 2.18 3.42
C ALA A 141 -1.23 1.90 3.86
N LEU A 142 -0.58 2.88 4.40
CA LEU A 142 0.81 2.82 4.86
C LEU A 142 0.88 2.59 6.36
N GLU A 143 0.37 3.55 7.12
CA GLU A 143 0.35 3.50 8.58
C GLU A 143 -0.78 4.35 9.17
N GLN A 144 -1.09 4.12 10.43
CA GLN A 144 -2.02 4.94 11.19
C GLN A 144 -1.25 5.98 11.99
N ILE A 145 -1.66 7.25 11.86
CA ILE A 145 -1.13 8.33 12.69
C ILE A 145 -2.04 8.52 13.89
N SER A 146 -1.47 8.50 15.09
CA SER A 146 -2.19 8.96 16.27
C SER A 146 -2.23 10.48 16.26
N ASP A 147 -3.41 11.09 16.31
CA ASP A 147 -3.63 12.54 16.43
C ASP A 147 -3.16 13.08 17.82
N SER A 148 -2.06 12.57 18.33
CA SER A 148 -1.41 13.14 19.50
C SER A 148 -0.49 14.25 19.02
N ALA A 149 -0.79 15.47 19.48
CA ALA A 149 -0.08 16.69 19.20
C ALA A 149 1.46 16.53 19.11
N PRO A 150 2.14 17.29 18.26
CA PRO A 150 3.57 17.17 18.05
C PRO A 150 4.33 17.78 19.22
N ASP A 151 4.53 17.02 20.29
CA ASP A 151 5.60 17.35 21.24
C ASP A 151 5.80 16.21 22.27
N SER A 152 6.45 15.14 21.92
CA SER A 152 7.15 14.21 22.83
C SER A 152 7.55 12.90 22.17
N ALA A 153 8.33 12.93 21.09
CA ALA A 153 8.98 11.72 20.61
C ALA A 153 10.42 11.98 20.12
N LEU A 154 11.18 12.71 20.92
CA LEU A 154 12.63 12.76 20.79
C LEU A 154 13.24 12.51 22.16
N THR A 155 13.13 11.32 22.70
CA THR A 155 14.09 10.74 23.65
C THR A 155 13.78 9.25 23.82
N ALA A 156 14.13 8.44 22.87
CA ALA A 156 14.42 7.03 23.09
C ALA A 156 15.93 6.89 23.02
N GLU A 157 16.60 7.08 24.14
CA GLU A 157 17.98 6.61 24.33
C GLU A 157 18.00 5.09 24.21
N PRO A 158 18.97 4.51 23.51
CA PRO A 158 19.17 3.07 23.52
C PRO A 158 19.75 2.64 24.87
N THR A 159 18.95 2.03 25.73
CA THR A 159 19.45 1.36 26.93
C THR A 159 20.11 0.06 26.51
N ALA A 160 21.43 0.06 26.58
CA ALA A 160 22.26 -1.14 26.51
C ALA A 160 21.94 -2.10 27.68
N PRO A 161 22.07 -3.42 27.49
CA PRO A 161 21.90 -4.39 28.55
C PRO A 161 23.20 -4.49 29.38
N ASP A 162 23.10 -4.24 30.65
CA ASP A 162 24.14 -4.68 31.55
C ASP A 162 23.58 -5.50 32.71
N ALA A 163 24.38 -6.43 33.09
CA ALA A 163 24.11 -7.69 33.76
C ALA A 163 23.92 -7.58 35.28
N GLU A 164 23.44 -8.71 35.80
CA GLU A 164 23.63 -9.29 37.18
C GLU A 164 22.62 -8.92 38.25
N ALA A 165 21.91 -10.01 38.61
CA ALA A 165 21.16 -10.18 39.84
C ALA A 165 22.10 -10.27 41.08
N PRO A 166 21.60 -10.08 42.32
CA PRO A 166 21.26 -11.28 43.10
C PRO A 166 19.95 -11.23 43.90
N VAL A 167 19.51 -12.42 44.13
CA VAL A 167 18.44 -12.99 44.95
C VAL A 167 18.48 -12.49 46.41
N GLU A 168 17.29 -12.20 46.99
CA GLU A 168 16.89 -12.68 48.33
C GLU A 168 15.38 -12.51 48.57
N GLU A 169 14.81 -13.56 49.07
CA GLU A 169 13.43 -13.85 49.48
C GLU A 169 13.15 -13.36 50.93
N PRO A 170 12.00 -13.74 51.52
CA PRO A 170 10.78 -12.98 51.70
C PRO A 170 10.47 -12.70 53.19
N VAL A 171 9.57 -11.77 53.50
CA VAL A 171 8.95 -11.69 54.83
C VAL A 171 7.49 -11.29 54.76
N GLU A 172 6.72 -12.09 55.40
CA GLU A 172 5.34 -12.27 55.78
C GLU A 172 4.46 -11.04 56.08
N GLN A 173 3.15 -11.28 55.85
CA GLN A 173 1.95 -10.54 56.28
C GLN A 173 1.86 -10.39 57.83
N PRO A 174 0.91 -9.55 58.38
CA PRO A 174 -0.45 -10.02 58.55
C PRO A 174 -1.56 -8.95 58.44
N VAL A 175 -2.74 -9.50 58.21
CA VAL A 175 -4.11 -9.02 58.22
C VAL A 175 -4.51 -8.18 59.46
N GLU A 176 -5.47 -7.26 59.29
CA GLU A 176 -6.60 -7.15 60.20
C GLU A 176 -7.79 -6.35 59.60
N ASN A 177 -8.97 -6.94 59.80
CA ASN A 177 -10.31 -6.53 59.50
C ASN A 177 -10.73 -5.26 60.26
N THR A 178 -11.72 -4.57 59.77
CA THR A 178 -13.00 -4.36 60.54
C THR A 178 -14.12 -3.80 59.66
N ASP A 179 -15.27 -4.44 59.85
CA ASP A 179 -16.62 -4.15 59.43
C ASP A 179 -17.15 -2.74 59.79
N SER A 180 -18.10 -2.24 59.02
CA SER A 180 -19.46 -1.91 59.52
C SER A 180 -20.33 -1.33 58.39
N GLU A 181 -21.32 -2.06 58.05
CA GLU A 181 -22.78 -1.84 57.83
C GLU A 181 -23.32 -0.44 58.13
N ASN A 182 -24.19 0.08 57.24
CA ASN A 182 -25.62 0.13 57.45
C ASN A 182 -26.36 0.89 56.28
N ALA A 183 -27.27 0.32 55.73
CA ALA A 183 -28.66 0.34 55.35
C ALA A 183 -29.46 1.67 55.47
N GLY A 184 -30.40 1.79 54.52
CA GLY A 184 -31.62 2.63 54.57
C GLY A 184 -31.94 3.17 53.19
N GLU A 185 -32.77 2.53 52.31
CA GLU A 185 -34.24 2.62 52.16
C GLU A 185 -34.74 4.07 52.25
N ASP A 186 -35.50 4.63 51.31
CA ASP A 186 -36.79 4.23 50.79
C ASP A 186 -37.37 5.27 49.79
N GLU A 187 -38.15 4.78 48.83
CA GLU A 187 -39.41 5.25 48.22
C GLU A 187 -39.50 6.56 47.41
N ALA A 188 -39.73 6.42 46.16
CA ALA A 188 -41.01 6.45 45.41
C ALA A 188 -41.76 7.79 45.35
N GLN A 189 -42.03 8.26 44.14
CA GLN A 189 -43.38 8.45 43.56
C GLN A 189 -43.34 9.42 42.35
N GLN A 190 -43.80 8.92 41.22
CA GLN A 190 -44.52 9.62 40.15
C GLN A 190 -45.98 9.88 40.65
N PRO A 191 -46.90 10.54 39.91
CA PRO A 191 -46.95 11.01 38.51
C PRO A 191 -47.80 12.30 38.30
N SER A 192 -48.13 12.50 36.99
CA SER A 192 -49.32 13.20 36.41
C SER A 192 -49.13 14.67 36.07
N GLU A 193 -49.59 15.20 35.02
CA GLU A 193 -50.52 14.98 33.92
C GLU A 193 -50.60 16.29 33.14
N ASN A 194 -50.73 16.18 31.84
CA ASN A 194 -51.20 17.19 30.89
C ASN A 194 -52.70 17.53 31.18
N PRO A 195 -53.39 18.58 30.71
CA PRO A 195 -53.56 18.85 29.28
C PRO A 195 -53.96 20.30 28.87
N ASP A 196 -54.06 20.44 27.52
CA ASP A 196 -55.01 21.23 26.69
C ASP A 196 -54.90 22.76 26.65
N ALA A 197 -54.97 23.32 25.54
CA ALA A 197 -55.74 23.42 24.35
C ALA A 197 -55.76 24.85 23.77
N ALA A 198 -55.83 24.90 22.49
CA ALA A 198 -56.66 25.71 21.62
C ALA A 198 -56.19 27.06 21.06
N SER A 199 -56.02 27.01 19.74
CA SER A 199 -56.67 27.85 18.70
C SER A 199 -56.35 29.34 18.58
N GLY A 200 -56.01 29.71 17.37
CA GLY A 200 -56.17 31.06 16.83
C GLY A 200 -55.55 31.27 15.46
N GLU A 201 -56.36 31.00 14.42
CA GLU A 201 -56.14 31.43 13.02
C GLU A 201 -56.06 32.96 12.92
N GLN A 202 -55.23 33.49 12.01
CA GLN A 202 -55.63 34.21 10.79
C GLN A 202 -54.49 35.00 10.14
N THR A 203 -54.19 34.62 8.93
CA THR A 203 -54.21 35.41 7.65
C THR A 203 -53.58 36.81 7.66
N GLN A 204 -52.49 37.04 6.87
CA GLN A 204 -52.43 37.78 5.62
C GLN A 204 -51.00 38.15 5.21
N GLN A 205 -50.71 37.87 3.98
CA GLN A 205 -49.59 38.32 3.14
C GLN A 205 -49.94 39.74 2.58
N PRO A 206 -49.07 40.43 1.78
CA PRO A 206 -47.61 40.41 1.62
C PRO A 206 -46.97 41.82 1.67
N SER A 207 -45.65 41.91 1.70
CA SER A 207 -44.93 42.98 1.01
C SER A 207 -43.45 42.67 0.87
N ASP A 208 -42.99 42.82 -0.35
CA ASP A 208 -41.62 42.82 -0.81
C ASP A 208 -40.67 43.64 0.06
N THR A 209 -39.50 43.08 0.34
CA THR A 209 -38.22 43.78 0.25
C THR A 209 -37.06 42.78 0.27
N ALA A 210 -36.28 42.89 -0.78
CA ALA A 210 -34.93 42.48 -1.07
C ALA A 210 -34.06 41.86 0.07
N ASP A 211 -33.55 40.69 -0.22
CA ASP A 211 -32.14 40.33 -0.40
C ASP A 211 -31.13 41.02 0.52
N THR A 212 -30.65 40.33 1.49
CA THR A 212 -29.26 40.29 1.99
C THR A 212 -29.25 39.57 3.32
N ALA A 213 -28.73 38.38 3.39
CA ALA A 213 -28.01 37.74 4.48
C ALA A 213 -28.24 36.22 4.49
N GLY A 214 -27.35 35.56 3.91
CA GLY A 214 -27.24 34.10 3.94
C GLY A 214 -25.83 33.69 3.53
N ARG A 215 -24.88 34.45 3.98
CA ARG A 215 -23.46 34.16 3.81
C ARG A 215 -22.78 34.46 5.13
N ASP A 216 -22.21 33.49 5.75
CA ASP A 216 -21.35 33.53 6.93
C ASP A 216 -21.85 32.66 8.09
N THR A 217 -21.88 31.34 7.90
CA THR A 217 -21.77 30.41 9.04
C THR A 217 -21.18 29.06 8.62
N ALA A 218 -20.74 28.90 7.35
CA ALA A 218 -20.08 27.68 6.91
C ALA A 218 -18.53 27.80 6.83
N ALA A 219 -18.00 29.01 7.04
CA ALA A 219 -16.57 29.26 6.84
C ALA A 219 -15.71 29.09 8.12
N GLU A 220 -16.29 29.08 9.30
CA GLU A 220 -15.48 28.99 10.54
C GLU A 220 -15.29 27.56 11.08
N ALA A 221 -16.08 26.58 10.66
CA ALA A 221 -15.90 25.18 11.08
C ALA A 221 -14.89 24.42 10.19
N SER A 222 -14.50 24.99 9.04
CA SER A 222 -13.61 24.33 8.06
C SER A 222 -12.14 24.69 8.19
N ALA A 223 -11.79 25.77 8.91
CA ALA A 223 -10.41 26.28 8.93
C ALA A 223 -9.45 25.47 9.82
N ALA A 224 -9.96 24.78 10.82
CA ALA A 224 -9.12 24.01 11.75
C ALA A 224 -8.76 22.61 11.22
N ASP A 225 -9.53 22.09 10.26
CA ASP A 225 -9.36 20.72 9.74
C ASP A 225 -8.62 20.66 8.38
N ASN A 226 -8.35 21.84 7.79
CA ASN A 226 -7.67 21.96 6.50
C ASN A 226 -6.15 22.01 6.58
N SER A 227 -5.57 21.95 7.77
CA SER A 227 -4.12 22.00 7.96
C SER A 227 -3.46 20.70 7.52
N ALA A 228 -2.39 20.81 6.72
CA ALA A 228 -1.53 19.67 6.44
C ALA A 228 -0.95 19.11 7.74
N ILE A 229 -0.83 17.82 7.83
CA ILE A 229 -0.17 17.16 8.95
C ILE A 229 1.34 17.27 8.75
N GLN A 230 2.08 17.51 9.84
CA GLN A 230 3.53 17.46 9.81
C GLN A 230 4.00 16.16 10.45
N ALA A 231 4.68 15.33 9.67
CA ALA A 231 5.36 14.14 10.15
C ALA A 231 6.79 14.14 9.61
N ASP A 232 7.76 13.88 10.48
CA ASP A 232 9.19 13.84 10.14
C ASP A 232 9.71 15.09 9.41
N GLY A 233 9.14 16.27 9.73
CA GLY A 233 9.50 17.52 9.09
C GLY A 233 8.98 17.70 7.66
N LYS A 234 8.23 16.73 7.13
CA LYS A 234 7.56 16.80 5.84
C LYS A 234 6.09 17.19 6.02
N ARG A 235 5.61 18.07 5.14
CA ARG A 235 4.19 18.42 5.09
C ARG A 235 3.43 17.30 4.37
N ILE A 236 2.42 16.73 5.03
CA ILE A 236 1.56 15.67 4.47
C ILE A 236 0.21 16.28 4.12
N PRO A 237 -0.18 16.32 2.84
CA PRO A 237 -1.47 16.83 2.42
C PRO A 237 -2.63 15.98 2.97
N ARG A 238 -3.73 16.63 3.34
CA ARG A 238 -4.96 15.94 3.76
C ARG A 238 -5.93 15.80 2.59
N ILE A 239 -6.54 14.62 2.48
CA ILE A 239 -7.68 14.40 1.59
C ILE A 239 -8.95 14.57 2.42
N LEU A 240 -9.74 15.57 2.07
CA LEU A 240 -10.99 15.91 2.72
C LEU A 240 -12.18 15.40 1.90
N GLY A 241 -13.30 15.08 2.59
CA GLY A 241 -14.48 14.53 1.94
C GLY A 241 -14.40 13.04 1.63
N VAL A 242 -13.31 12.37 2.04
CA VAL A 242 -13.12 10.93 1.91
C VAL A 242 -13.07 10.30 3.31
N THR A 243 -13.98 9.37 3.56
CA THR A 243 -13.98 8.54 4.77
C THR A 243 -13.61 7.12 4.39
N VAL A 244 -12.51 6.62 4.94
CA VAL A 244 -11.96 5.29 4.63
C VAL A 244 -12.52 4.25 5.59
N ASN A 245 -12.90 3.08 5.06
CA ASN A 245 -13.48 1.99 5.82
C ASN A 245 -12.39 1.00 6.25
N SER A 246 -12.18 0.85 7.56
CA SER A 246 -11.32 -0.17 8.17
C SER A 246 -10.02 -0.46 7.39
N PRO A 247 -9.13 0.52 7.21
CA PRO A 247 -7.91 0.35 6.43
C PRO A 247 -6.99 -0.70 7.08
N THR A 248 -6.28 -1.45 6.25
CA THR A 248 -5.28 -2.43 6.68
C THR A 248 -3.95 -2.09 6.02
N VAL A 249 -2.90 -2.02 6.80
CA VAL A 249 -1.55 -1.72 6.32
C VAL A 249 -1.17 -2.60 5.12
N GLY A 250 -0.69 -1.98 4.06
CA GLY A 250 -0.29 -2.66 2.83
C GLY A 250 -1.41 -2.96 1.84
N SER A 251 -2.68 -2.74 2.20
CA SER A 251 -3.85 -2.96 1.34
C SER A 251 -4.36 -1.65 0.73
N VAL A 252 -4.97 -1.73 -0.45
CA VAL A 252 -5.65 -0.59 -1.05
C VAL A 252 -6.89 -0.27 -0.22
N VAL A 253 -7.06 0.99 0.15
CA VAL A 253 -8.18 1.44 0.96
C VAL A 253 -9.49 1.46 0.17
N THR A 254 -10.59 1.27 0.88
CA THR A 254 -11.93 1.48 0.36
C THR A 254 -12.59 2.63 1.12
N ALA A 255 -13.37 3.45 0.44
CA ALA A 255 -14.04 4.58 1.04
C ALA A 255 -15.55 4.39 1.05
N THR A 256 -16.23 5.09 1.97
CA THR A 256 -17.69 5.16 2.03
C THR A 256 -18.26 5.79 0.75
N ASN A 257 -17.56 6.79 0.21
CA ASN A 257 -17.81 7.32 -1.14
C ASN A 257 -16.61 7.00 -2.05
N PRO A 258 -16.68 5.91 -2.85
CA PRO A 258 -15.58 5.55 -3.74
C PRO A 258 -15.32 6.59 -4.85
N ALA A 259 -16.32 7.35 -5.26
CA ALA A 259 -16.17 8.37 -6.30
C ALA A 259 -15.27 9.52 -5.81
N SER A 260 -15.46 10.00 -4.58
CA SER A 260 -14.60 11.02 -3.96
C SER A 260 -13.15 10.55 -3.80
N LEU A 261 -12.95 9.29 -3.39
CA LEU A 261 -11.61 8.70 -3.30
C LEU A 261 -10.95 8.62 -4.67
N ASN A 262 -11.66 8.12 -5.68
CA ASN A 262 -11.14 8.01 -7.04
C ASN A 262 -10.82 9.40 -7.63
N ALA A 263 -11.64 10.40 -7.36
CA ALA A 263 -11.39 11.78 -7.78
C ALA A 263 -10.11 12.34 -7.14
N ALA A 264 -9.92 12.11 -5.83
CA ALA A 264 -8.70 12.51 -5.13
C ALA A 264 -7.45 11.83 -5.72
N LEU A 265 -7.50 10.51 -5.93
CA LEU A 265 -6.39 9.77 -6.51
C LEU A 265 -6.09 10.18 -7.97
N ALA A 266 -7.12 10.53 -8.75
CA ALA A 266 -6.93 11.03 -10.11
C ALA A 266 -6.20 12.39 -10.11
N VAL A 267 -6.58 13.31 -9.21
CA VAL A 267 -5.88 14.59 -9.05
C VAL A 267 -4.44 14.39 -8.61
N ILE A 268 -4.19 13.50 -7.66
CA ILE A 268 -2.86 13.16 -7.18
C ILE A 268 -1.99 12.61 -8.31
N ALA A 269 -2.53 11.71 -9.14
CA ALA A 269 -1.82 11.13 -10.26
C ALA A 269 -1.39 12.17 -11.31
N GLU A 270 -2.22 13.19 -11.55
CA GLU A 270 -1.87 14.29 -12.49
C GLU A 270 -0.89 15.30 -11.85
N LEU A 271 -0.93 15.48 -10.54
CA LEU A 271 0.02 16.32 -9.83
C LEU A 271 1.40 15.67 -9.68
N ASP A 272 1.48 14.34 -9.78
CA ASP A 272 2.74 13.59 -9.64
C ASP A 272 3.73 14.01 -10.73
N GLY A 273 4.96 14.29 -10.35
CA GLY A 273 6.02 14.74 -11.25
C GLY A 273 5.95 16.22 -11.68
N THR A 274 4.91 16.97 -11.28
CA THR A 274 4.82 18.41 -11.59
C THR A 274 5.58 19.31 -10.59
N GLY A 275 5.94 18.76 -9.43
CA GLY A 275 6.53 19.51 -8.30
C GLY A 275 5.50 20.32 -7.50
N LEU A 276 4.22 20.27 -7.85
CA LEU A 276 3.16 21.00 -7.12
C LEU A 276 2.73 20.29 -5.84
N LEU A 277 2.91 18.97 -5.75
CA LEU A 277 2.46 18.16 -4.60
C LEU A 277 3.07 18.63 -3.27
N ASP A 278 4.32 19.06 -3.26
CA ASP A 278 5.03 19.52 -2.06
C ASP A 278 4.42 20.80 -1.46
N HIS A 279 3.63 21.51 -2.25
CA HIS A 279 2.97 22.76 -1.87
C HIS A 279 1.47 22.57 -1.57
N ILE A 280 0.90 21.40 -1.86
CA ILE A 280 -0.49 21.11 -1.54
C ILE A 280 -0.64 20.93 -0.03
N VAL A 281 -1.64 21.58 0.55
CA VAL A 281 -2.02 21.47 1.97
C VAL A 281 -3.17 20.49 2.13
N SER A 282 -4.19 20.63 1.28
CA SER A 282 -5.34 19.72 1.27
C SER A 282 -5.97 19.59 -0.10
N ILE A 283 -6.63 18.46 -0.32
CA ILE A 283 -7.41 18.12 -1.49
C ILE A 283 -8.83 17.81 -1.01
N ASN A 284 -9.77 18.69 -1.29
CA ASN A 284 -11.17 18.48 -0.91
C ASN A 284 -11.94 17.89 -2.09
N THR A 285 -12.47 16.69 -1.90
CA THR A 285 -13.29 15.94 -2.86
C THR A 285 -14.63 15.52 -2.27
N GLU A 286 -15.14 16.28 -1.28
CA GLU A 286 -16.48 16.06 -0.72
C GLU A 286 -17.53 15.99 -1.83
N LYS A 287 -17.35 16.82 -2.86
CA LYS A 287 -18.10 16.79 -4.10
C LYS A 287 -17.15 16.47 -5.24
N GLU A 288 -17.33 15.33 -5.90
CA GLU A 288 -16.50 14.88 -7.02
C GLU A 288 -16.51 15.80 -8.26
N TYR A 289 -17.52 16.67 -8.36
CA TYR A 289 -17.67 17.67 -9.42
C TYR A 289 -17.22 19.09 -9.02
N ASP A 290 -16.76 19.28 -7.77
CA ASP A 290 -16.31 20.57 -7.23
C ASP A 290 -15.07 20.34 -6.36
N ILE A 291 -14.00 19.89 -6.99
CA ILE A 291 -12.73 19.57 -6.35
C ILE A 291 -11.98 20.87 -6.05
N VAL A 292 -11.53 21.02 -4.83
CA VAL A 292 -10.81 22.20 -4.37
C VAL A 292 -9.46 21.79 -3.75
N LEU A 293 -8.38 22.46 -4.18
CA LEU A 293 -7.05 22.30 -3.61
C LEU A 293 -6.69 23.53 -2.78
N GLN A 294 -6.02 23.31 -1.66
CA GLN A 294 -5.33 24.37 -0.93
C GLN A 294 -3.84 24.30 -1.23
N TYR A 295 -3.28 25.36 -1.79
CA TYR A 295 -1.90 25.46 -2.20
C TYR A 295 -1.15 26.48 -1.34
N ASP A 296 -0.07 26.08 -0.68
CA ASP A 296 0.75 26.87 0.27
C ASP A 296 -0.05 27.53 1.41
N GLY A 297 -1.31 27.19 1.60
CA GLY A 297 -2.23 27.87 2.52
C GLY A 297 -2.61 29.30 2.07
N ARG A 298 -2.26 29.69 0.85
CA ARG A 298 -2.51 31.02 0.26
C ARG A 298 -3.50 31.00 -0.89
N TYR A 299 -3.51 29.93 -1.65
CA TYR A 299 -4.37 29.82 -2.84
C TYR A 299 -5.39 28.71 -2.66
N GLU A 300 -6.65 29.06 -2.89
CA GLU A 300 -7.73 28.11 -3.11
C GLU A 300 -7.85 27.89 -4.62
N ILE A 301 -7.63 26.65 -5.06
CA ILE A 301 -7.66 26.27 -6.46
C ILE A 301 -8.92 25.42 -6.70
N ARG A 302 -9.84 25.91 -7.49
CA ARG A 302 -11.08 25.22 -7.86
C ARG A 302 -10.90 24.52 -9.20
N LEU A 303 -10.80 23.20 -9.17
CA LEU A 303 -10.65 22.39 -10.38
C LEU A 303 -12.00 22.01 -11.01
N GLY A 304 -13.09 22.04 -10.21
CA GLY A 304 -14.37 21.48 -10.65
C GLY A 304 -14.32 19.95 -10.67
N GLY A 305 -14.78 19.34 -11.75
CA GLY A 305 -14.74 17.89 -11.92
C GLY A 305 -13.38 17.36 -12.42
N THR A 306 -13.32 16.03 -12.58
CA THR A 306 -12.12 15.33 -13.05
C THR A 306 -11.89 15.40 -14.56
N GLU A 307 -12.75 16.11 -15.29
CA GLU A 307 -12.61 16.29 -16.74
C GLU A 307 -11.41 17.18 -17.03
N GLU A 308 -10.61 16.79 -18.04
CA GLU A 308 -9.46 17.56 -18.54
C GLU A 308 -8.43 17.93 -17.44
N LEU A 309 -8.27 17.08 -16.42
CA LEU A 309 -7.36 17.34 -15.30
C LEU A 309 -5.95 17.68 -15.74
N SER A 310 -5.38 16.92 -16.69
CA SER A 310 -4.04 17.16 -17.21
C SER A 310 -3.89 18.59 -17.73
N TYR A 311 -4.85 19.05 -18.56
CA TYR A 311 -4.85 20.42 -19.07
C TYR A 311 -4.98 21.47 -17.96
N LYS A 312 -5.87 21.23 -16.98
CA LYS A 312 -6.04 22.14 -15.83
C LYS A 312 -4.79 22.25 -14.97
N ILE A 313 -4.09 21.13 -14.74
CA ILE A 313 -2.85 21.10 -13.96
C ILE A 313 -1.69 21.78 -14.71
N ASP A 314 -1.55 21.53 -16.00
CA ASP A 314 -0.56 22.21 -16.82
C ASP A 314 -0.79 23.74 -16.80
N TYR A 315 -2.06 24.15 -16.94
CA TYR A 315 -2.44 25.56 -16.90
C TYR A 315 -2.21 26.17 -15.51
N LEU A 316 -2.52 25.45 -14.45
CA LEU A 316 -2.22 25.84 -13.06
C LEU A 316 -0.75 26.13 -12.87
N THR A 317 0.12 25.26 -13.38
CA THR A 317 1.58 25.42 -13.31
C THR A 317 2.03 26.74 -13.94
N VAL A 318 1.45 27.08 -15.10
CA VAL A 318 1.74 28.37 -15.77
C VAL A 318 1.22 29.55 -14.97
N ILE A 319 0.04 29.46 -14.37
CA ILE A 319 -0.52 30.55 -13.53
C ILE A 319 0.37 30.77 -12.31
N LEU A 320 0.68 29.71 -11.56
CA LEU A 320 1.48 29.78 -10.34
C LEU A 320 2.87 30.36 -10.62
N SER A 321 3.47 30.06 -11.78
CA SER A 321 4.76 30.63 -12.19
C SER A 321 4.75 32.14 -12.41
N LYS A 322 3.57 32.75 -12.61
CA LYS A 322 3.39 34.17 -12.85
C LYS A 322 2.92 34.94 -11.62
N LEU A 323 2.45 34.23 -10.59
CA LEU A 323 2.00 34.87 -9.35
C LEU A 323 3.18 35.22 -8.46
N SER A 324 3.07 36.33 -7.76
CA SER A 324 4.08 36.79 -6.81
C SER A 324 3.89 36.13 -5.43
N ASP A 325 4.98 36.00 -4.68
CA ASP A 325 4.98 35.38 -3.34
C ASP A 325 4.10 36.10 -2.30
N PHE A 326 3.63 37.31 -2.60
CA PHE A 326 2.78 38.10 -1.70
C PHE A 326 1.28 37.96 -2.01
N GLN A 327 0.91 37.31 -3.10
CA GLN A 327 -0.47 37.18 -3.50
C GLN A 327 -1.14 36.00 -2.81
N ALA A 328 -2.41 36.17 -2.49
CA ALA A 328 -3.30 35.13 -2.03
C ALA A 328 -4.65 35.29 -2.72
N GLY A 329 -5.40 34.22 -2.90
CA GLY A 329 -6.69 34.31 -3.54
C GLY A 329 -7.22 33.00 -4.10
N VAL A 330 -8.26 33.10 -4.92
CA VAL A 330 -8.92 31.98 -5.55
C VAL A 330 -8.51 31.89 -7.01
N ILE A 331 -8.04 30.72 -7.44
CA ILE A 331 -7.78 30.37 -8.83
C ILE A 331 -8.90 29.46 -9.29
N ASP A 332 -9.75 29.95 -10.17
CA ASP A 332 -10.90 29.20 -10.69
C ASP A 332 -10.58 28.59 -12.04
N LEU A 333 -10.59 27.23 -12.10
CA LEU A 333 -10.36 26.39 -13.27
C LEU A 333 -11.58 25.52 -13.60
N THR A 334 -12.79 25.92 -13.16
CA THR A 334 -14.00 25.09 -13.29
C THR A 334 -14.64 25.13 -14.67
N PHE A 335 -14.16 25.99 -15.57
CA PHE A 335 -14.81 26.19 -16.88
C PHE A 335 -14.49 25.07 -17.85
N SER A 336 -15.53 24.65 -18.56
CA SER A 336 -15.45 23.64 -19.62
C SER A 336 -15.40 24.23 -21.04
N ASP A 337 -15.67 25.54 -21.20
CA ASP A 337 -15.98 26.12 -22.51
C ASP A 337 -15.19 27.38 -22.91
N SER A 338 -14.38 27.91 -22.04
CA SER A 338 -13.54 29.06 -22.32
C SER A 338 -12.22 28.96 -21.58
N SER A 339 -11.16 29.01 -22.31
CA SER A 339 -9.76 28.97 -21.91
C SER A 339 -9.29 30.13 -20.99
N GLU A 340 -10.14 30.62 -20.11
CA GLU A 340 -9.84 31.77 -19.25
C GLU A 340 -9.95 31.35 -17.76
N ALA A 341 -8.81 31.04 -17.16
CA ALA A 341 -8.72 30.99 -15.71
C ALA A 341 -9.03 32.35 -15.12
N ARG A 342 -9.73 32.38 -14.00
CA ARG A 342 -10.03 33.58 -13.27
C ARG A 342 -9.27 33.59 -11.95
N PHE A 343 -8.50 34.63 -11.72
CA PHE A 343 -7.85 34.86 -10.45
C PHE A 343 -8.61 35.96 -9.69
N TYR A 344 -9.02 35.67 -8.48
CA TYR A 344 -9.63 36.61 -7.55
C TYR A 344 -8.68 36.83 -6.38
N SER A 345 -8.06 38.01 -6.30
CA SER A 345 -7.23 38.42 -5.18
C SER A 345 -8.09 38.56 -3.93
N GLN A 346 -7.66 37.98 -2.82
CA GLN A 346 -8.16 38.35 -1.47
C GLN A 346 -7.32 39.50 -0.97
N GLU A 347 -7.95 40.64 -0.69
CA GLU A 347 -7.33 41.80 -0.01
C GLU A 347 -7.17 41.57 1.49
#